data_e53e99f5741bcfeb6aa2b873e8968783
#
_entry.id   e53e99f5741bcfeb6aa2b873e8968783
#
_cell.length_a   1.000
_cell.length_b   1.000
_cell.length_c   1.000
_cell.angle_alpha   90.00
_cell.angle_beta   90.00
_cell.angle_gamma   90.00
#
_symmetry.space_group_name_H-M   'P 1'
#
loop_
_entity.id
_entity.type
_entity.pdbx_description
1 polymer ?
#
loop_
_entity_poly.entity_id
_entity_poly.type
_entity_poly.pdbx_seq_one_letter_code
_entity_poly.pdbx_strand_id
1 'polypeptide(L)'
;MKHIILLLLLAGLWFSPAQAQQGYPASYAGAPRFRALIVWRPHVEEAHVQFSRDAIRFFHKLSYGEGFLMDTTTHFNQFADSLERYNIIVMLNTQPHGEKERQAFQRYMEQGGGWMGFHAAAYNDKHTKWPWFNQFLGCGAFYCNNWPPQPALVDCDTTHTITRTLPPSFVIPESEFYMWNPSPRKNKDVRILLSISPKMYPFGIKDIVRWGDFPIVWTNTRYRMIYLNMGHGDTGFTDATQNLLFVNAFRWVVSRHPKGNPFGD
;
A
#
# COMPACT_ATOMS: atom_id res chain seq x y z
N MET A 1 61.48 36.59 32.25
CA MET A 1 60.36 36.51 31.35
C MET A 1 60.17 35.05 31.07
N LYS A 2 59.11 34.46 31.65
CA LYS A 2 58.78 33.02 31.53
C LYS A 2 57.64 32.87 30.48
N HIS A 3 57.95 32.22 29.38
CA HIS A 3 56.93 31.90 28.37
C HIS A 3 56.18 30.61 28.78
N ILE A 4 54.89 30.72 29.03
CA ILE A 4 53.98 29.60 29.25
C ILE A 4 53.45 29.20 27.88
N ILE A 5 53.81 28.01 27.43
CA ILE A 5 53.23 27.37 26.22
C ILE A 5 51.94 26.63 26.63
N LEU A 6 50.82 27.13 26.18
CA LEU A 6 49.51 26.51 26.38
C LEU A 6 49.27 25.44 25.28
N LEU A 7 49.39 24.17 25.64
CA LEU A 7 49.06 23.05 24.79
C LEU A 7 47.52 22.86 24.77
N LEU A 8 46.90 23.26 23.68
CA LEU A 8 45.50 22.94 23.40
C LEU A 8 45.41 21.48 22.93
N LEU A 9 44.93 20.61 23.80
CA LEU A 9 44.49 19.26 23.47
C LEU A 9 43.15 19.33 22.69
N LEU A 10 43.19 19.22 21.38
CA LEU A 10 42.03 18.96 20.54
C LEU A 10 41.57 17.50 20.76
N ALA A 11 40.61 17.32 21.65
CA ALA A 11 39.88 16.06 21.75
C ALA A 11 39.01 15.93 20.50
N GLY A 12 39.49 15.21 19.51
CA GLY A 12 38.68 14.79 18.34
C GLY A 12 37.55 13.90 18.79
N LEU A 13 36.34 14.42 18.80
CA LEU A 13 35.12 13.65 18.91
C LEU A 13 34.98 12.82 17.61
N TRP A 14 35.41 11.59 17.68
CA TRP A 14 35.09 10.58 16.70
C TRP A 14 33.60 10.26 16.83
N PHE A 15 32.77 10.89 16.00
CA PHE A 15 31.43 10.43 15.76
C PHE A 15 31.53 9.11 14.99
N SER A 16 31.53 8.01 15.70
CA SER A 16 31.13 6.74 15.08
C SER A 16 29.69 6.91 14.59
N PRO A 17 29.38 6.61 13.33
CA PRO A 17 27.99 6.47 12.92
C PRO A 17 27.46 5.24 13.69
N ALA A 18 26.82 5.47 14.83
CA ALA A 18 25.97 4.50 15.44
C ALA A 18 24.91 4.18 14.38
N GLN A 19 25.08 3.07 13.67
CA GLN A 19 23.97 2.40 13.01
C GLN A 19 22.93 2.20 14.11
N ALA A 20 21.89 3.01 14.07
CA ALA A 20 20.73 2.82 14.90
C ALA A 20 20.16 1.46 14.49
N GLN A 21 20.59 0.40 15.15
CA GLN A 21 19.79 -0.78 15.31
C GLN A 21 18.51 -0.28 15.96
N GLN A 22 17.48 -0.07 15.13
CA GLN A 22 16.14 0.21 15.63
C GLN A 22 15.73 -1.03 16.43
N GLY A 23 16.00 -1.00 17.72
CA GLY A 23 15.57 -2.03 18.65
C GLY A 23 14.04 -2.04 18.64
N TYR A 24 13.47 -3.20 18.38
CA TYR A 24 12.06 -3.43 18.62
C TYR A 24 11.73 -3.10 20.08
N PRO A 25 10.59 -2.47 20.37
CA PRO A 25 10.20 -2.22 21.75
C PRO A 25 10.16 -3.55 22.52
N ALA A 26 10.46 -3.51 23.81
CA ALA A 26 10.59 -4.67 24.70
C ALA A 26 9.33 -5.56 24.79
N SER A 27 8.20 -5.14 24.24
CA SER A 27 6.98 -5.95 24.07
C SER A 27 7.11 -7.05 22.99
N TYR A 28 8.16 -7.03 22.16
CA TYR A 28 8.48 -8.06 21.19
C TYR A 28 9.58 -8.98 21.72
N ALA A 29 9.22 -9.86 22.66
CA ALA A 29 10.11 -10.88 23.19
C ALA A 29 10.18 -12.16 22.30
N GLY A 30 9.55 -12.16 21.10
CA GLY A 30 9.48 -13.31 20.22
C GLY A 30 10.18 -13.08 18.87
N ALA A 31 10.50 -14.19 18.16
CA ALA A 31 10.93 -14.12 16.78
C ALA A 31 9.84 -13.45 15.91
N PRO A 32 10.22 -12.65 14.90
CA PRO A 32 9.24 -12.04 14.00
C PRO A 32 8.36 -13.09 13.34
N ARG A 33 7.05 -12.84 13.31
CA ARG A 33 6.06 -13.77 12.77
C ARG A 33 6.12 -13.90 11.26
N PHE A 34 6.47 -12.80 10.56
CA PHE A 34 6.55 -12.72 9.12
C PHE A 34 7.33 -11.49 8.65
N ARG A 35 7.47 -11.31 7.34
CA ARG A 35 8.15 -10.15 6.73
C ARG A 35 7.25 -9.46 5.73
N ALA A 36 7.30 -8.13 5.73
CA ALA A 36 6.65 -7.26 4.76
C ALA A 36 7.69 -6.41 4.01
N LEU A 37 7.51 -6.27 2.69
CA LEU A 37 8.29 -5.35 1.85
C LEU A 37 7.42 -4.17 1.47
N ILE A 38 7.85 -2.95 1.82
CA ILE A 38 7.19 -1.71 1.42
C ILE A 38 7.97 -1.08 0.27
N VAL A 39 7.31 -0.92 -0.86
CA VAL A 39 7.90 -0.36 -2.09
C VAL A 39 7.28 0.99 -2.39
N TRP A 40 8.10 2.01 -2.62
CA TRP A 40 7.65 3.37 -2.91
C TRP A 40 8.64 4.11 -3.82
N ARG A 41 8.28 5.32 -4.26
CA ARG A 41 9.14 6.18 -5.08
C ARG A 41 9.22 7.60 -4.53
N PRO A 42 10.44 8.17 -4.38
CA PRO A 42 10.63 9.52 -3.85
C PRO A 42 10.55 10.62 -4.91
N HIS A 43 10.65 10.29 -6.20
CA HIS A 43 10.72 11.25 -7.31
C HIS A 43 9.52 11.09 -8.25
N VAL A 44 8.33 11.28 -7.69
CA VAL A 44 7.04 11.31 -8.37
C VAL A 44 6.28 12.55 -7.91
N GLU A 45 5.01 12.68 -8.23
CA GLU A 45 4.15 13.74 -7.73
C GLU A 45 4.21 13.86 -6.21
N GLU A 46 4.34 15.08 -5.68
CA GLU A 46 4.57 15.33 -4.25
C GLU A 46 3.44 14.74 -3.37
N ALA A 47 2.20 14.82 -3.82
CA ALA A 47 1.08 14.22 -3.09
C ALA A 47 1.19 12.69 -2.94
N HIS A 48 1.77 12.00 -3.93
CA HIS A 48 2.08 10.57 -3.84
C HIS A 48 3.24 10.29 -2.87
N VAL A 49 4.23 11.20 -2.82
CA VAL A 49 5.38 11.10 -1.90
C VAL A 49 4.92 11.30 -0.46
N GLN A 50 4.08 12.31 -0.20
CA GLN A 50 3.51 12.59 1.13
C GLN A 50 2.72 11.40 1.66
N PHE A 51 1.78 10.89 0.87
CA PHE A 51 1.05 9.67 1.23
C PHE A 51 1.97 8.50 1.52
N SER A 52 2.99 8.28 0.70
CA SER A 52 3.92 7.15 0.86
C SER A 52 4.74 7.27 2.15
N ARG A 53 5.17 8.47 2.52
CA ARG A 53 5.88 8.72 3.78
C ARG A 53 4.98 8.45 5.00
N ASP A 54 3.71 8.86 4.94
CA ASP A 54 2.75 8.60 6.02
C ASP A 54 2.40 7.11 6.12
N ALA A 55 2.24 6.44 4.98
CA ALA A 55 2.05 5.00 4.92
C ALA A 55 3.23 4.24 5.55
N ILE A 56 4.48 4.63 5.24
CA ILE A 56 5.67 4.01 5.84
C ILE A 56 5.64 4.17 7.37
N ARG A 57 5.32 5.36 7.88
CA ARG A 57 5.17 5.59 9.33
C ARG A 57 4.07 4.73 9.94
N PHE A 58 2.93 4.63 9.27
CA PHE A 58 1.81 3.81 9.69
C PHE A 58 2.17 2.32 9.76
N PHE A 59 2.75 1.75 8.70
CA PHE A 59 3.15 0.34 8.67
C PHE A 59 4.31 0.06 9.62
N HIS A 60 5.21 1.00 9.83
CA HIS A 60 6.27 0.88 10.84
C HIS A 60 5.68 0.79 12.25
N LYS A 61 4.71 1.65 12.59
CA LYS A 61 3.99 1.54 13.87
C LYS A 61 3.22 0.22 13.97
N LEU A 62 2.59 -0.22 12.90
CA LEU A 62 1.87 -1.49 12.84
C LEU A 62 2.81 -2.68 13.05
N SER A 63 4.04 -2.63 12.55
CA SER A 63 5.00 -3.72 12.68
C SER A 63 5.32 -4.06 14.13
N TYR A 64 5.33 -3.06 15.00
CA TYR A 64 5.49 -3.28 16.45
C TYR A 64 4.27 -3.98 17.07
N GLY A 65 3.05 -3.59 16.67
CA GLY A 65 1.81 -4.21 17.18
C GLY A 65 1.61 -5.64 16.69
N GLU A 66 1.94 -5.93 15.45
CA GLU A 66 1.67 -7.21 14.79
C GLU A 66 2.84 -8.18 14.76
N GLY A 67 4.05 -7.75 15.10
CA GLY A 67 5.22 -8.60 15.17
C GLY A 67 5.82 -9.03 13.85
N PHE A 68 6.03 -8.12 12.94
CA PHE A 68 6.68 -8.44 11.69
C PHE A 68 7.91 -7.59 11.40
N LEU A 69 8.82 -8.12 10.60
CA LEU A 69 9.93 -7.37 10.03
C LEU A 69 9.44 -6.57 8.83
N MET A 70 9.79 -5.30 8.79
CA MET A 70 9.45 -4.41 7.69
C MET A 70 10.72 -3.94 6.99
N ASP A 71 10.86 -4.29 5.73
CA ASP A 71 11.86 -3.71 4.84
C ASP A 71 11.20 -2.64 3.96
N THR A 72 11.93 -1.56 3.65
CA THR A 72 11.47 -0.51 2.73
C THR A 72 12.46 -0.35 1.59
N THR A 73 11.95 -0.12 0.38
CA THR A 73 12.80 0.10 -0.78
C THR A 73 12.21 1.08 -1.78
N THR A 74 13.09 1.83 -2.44
CA THR A 74 12.81 2.60 -3.64
C THR A 74 13.34 1.93 -4.91
N HIS A 75 13.98 0.76 -4.76
CA HIS A 75 14.64 0.01 -5.82
C HIS A 75 14.15 -1.45 -5.82
N PHE A 76 12.94 -1.68 -6.34
CA PHE A 76 12.29 -2.98 -6.32
C PHE A 76 13.11 -4.08 -7.03
N ASN A 77 13.86 -3.73 -8.07
CA ASN A 77 14.73 -4.66 -8.80
C ASN A 77 15.79 -5.36 -7.93
N GLN A 78 16.23 -4.73 -6.83
CA GLN A 78 17.17 -5.33 -5.89
C GLN A 78 16.58 -6.51 -5.10
N PHE A 79 15.26 -6.58 -5.03
CA PHE A 79 14.52 -7.62 -4.31
C PHE A 79 13.92 -8.69 -5.23
N ALA A 80 14.01 -8.49 -6.55
CA ALA A 80 13.36 -9.37 -7.55
C ALA A 80 13.72 -10.86 -7.44
N ASP A 81 14.91 -11.17 -6.94
CA ASP A 81 15.41 -12.55 -6.81
C ASP A 81 15.18 -13.13 -5.39
N SER A 82 14.42 -12.44 -4.53
CA SER A 82 14.21 -12.85 -3.13
C SER A 82 12.82 -12.49 -2.58
N LEU A 83 11.84 -12.29 -3.45
CA LEU A 83 10.47 -11.90 -3.05
C LEU A 83 9.78 -12.97 -2.20
N GLU A 84 10.16 -14.24 -2.35
CA GLU A 84 9.63 -15.36 -1.57
C GLU A 84 9.92 -15.29 -0.06
N ARG A 85 10.81 -14.39 0.36
CA ARG A 85 11.07 -14.08 1.77
C ARG A 85 9.98 -13.26 2.43
N TYR A 86 9.11 -12.64 1.63
CA TYR A 86 8.09 -11.72 2.10
C TYR A 86 6.71 -12.36 2.03
N ASN A 87 5.97 -12.23 3.12
CA ASN A 87 4.58 -12.69 3.19
C ASN A 87 3.63 -11.74 2.49
N ILE A 88 4.03 -10.46 2.39
CA ILE A 88 3.28 -9.40 1.73
C ILE A 88 4.22 -8.36 1.13
N ILE A 89 3.88 -7.88 -0.05
CA ILE A 89 4.47 -6.70 -0.68
C ILE A 89 3.41 -5.60 -0.66
N VAL A 90 3.73 -4.47 -0.05
CA VAL A 90 2.89 -3.25 -0.06
C VAL A 90 3.50 -2.29 -1.07
N MET A 91 2.74 -1.92 -2.09
CA MET A 91 3.17 -0.97 -3.10
C MET A 91 2.45 0.37 -2.93
N LEU A 92 3.22 1.40 -2.65
CA LEU A 92 2.76 2.76 -2.41
C LEU A 92 3.01 3.61 -3.66
N ASN A 93 1.97 3.91 -4.40
CA ASN A 93 2.05 4.75 -5.61
C ASN A 93 3.10 4.31 -6.63
N THR A 94 3.41 3.04 -6.68
CA THR A 94 4.39 2.45 -7.60
C THR A 94 4.02 1.02 -7.96
N GLN A 95 4.56 0.54 -9.07
CA GLN A 95 4.40 -0.81 -9.59
C GLN A 95 5.71 -1.30 -10.20
N PRO A 96 5.86 -2.60 -10.53
CA PRO A 96 7.02 -3.09 -11.26
C PRO A 96 7.16 -2.44 -12.64
N HIS A 97 8.33 -1.89 -12.96
CA HIS A 97 8.53 -1.14 -14.20
C HIS A 97 9.32 -1.88 -15.27
N GLY A 98 10.38 -2.55 -14.88
CA GLY A 98 11.23 -3.31 -15.81
C GLY A 98 10.75 -4.74 -16.00
N GLU A 99 11.17 -5.37 -17.08
CA GLU A 99 10.79 -6.76 -17.39
C GLU A 99 11.17 -7.73 -16.26
N LYS A 100 12.38 -7.61 -15.71
CA LYS A 100 12.83 -8.42 -14.56
C LYS A 100 11.89 -8.26 -13.35
N GLU A 101 11.51 -7.02 -13.03
CA GLU A 101 10.63 -6.73 -11.92
C GLU A 101 9.22 -7.30 -12.13
N ARG A 102 8.68 -7.14 -13.35
CA ARG A 102 7.35 -7.66 -13.73
C ARG A 102 7.30 -9.18 -13.65
N GLN A 103 8.30 -9.85 -14.21
CA GLN A 103 8.39 -11.32 -14.15
C GLN A 103 8.56 -11.83 -12.72
N ALA A 104 9.37 -11.16 -11.90
CA ALA A 104 9.56 -11.54 -10.50
C ALA A 104 8.27 -11.36 -9.69
N PHE A 105 7.58 -10.24 -9.86
CA PHE A 105 6.30 -9.97 -9.20
C PHE A 105 5.23 -10.96 -9.63
N GLN A 106 5.12 -11.24 -10.94
CA GLN A 106 4.17 -12.21 -11.46
C GLN A 106 4.41 -13.59 -10.84
N ARG A 107 5.64 -14.11 -10.88
CA ARG A 107 5.98 -15.38 -10.23
C ARG A 107 5.62 -15.40 -8.74
N TYR A 108 5.97 -14.33 -8.02
CA TYR A 108 5.65 -14.20 -6.61
C TYR A 108 4.14 -14.32 -6.35
N MET A 109 3.31 -13.62 -7.12
CA MET A 109 1.86 -13.67 -6.98
C MET A 109 1.28 -15.02 -7.38
N GLU A 110 1.77 -15.65 -8.45
CA GLU A 110 1.33 -16.97 -8.92
C GLU A 110 1.71 -18.09 -7.95
N GLN A 111 2.76 -17.90 -7.17
CA GLN A 111 3.17 -18.79 -6.07
C GLN A 111 2.44 -18.53 -4.75
N GLY A 112 1.41 -17.70 -4.75
CA GLY A 112 0.61 -17.39 -3.57
C GLY A 112 1.17 -16.27 -2.70
N GLY A 113 2.03 -15.42 -3.23
CA GLY A 113 2.49 -14.20 -2.57
C GLY A 113 1.34 -13.25 -2.23
N GLY A 114 1.51 -12.37 -1.26
CA GLY A 114 0.52 -11.39 -0.84
C GLY A 114 0.83 -9.99 -1.38
N TRP A 115 -0.21 -9.27 -1.83
CA TRP A 115 -0.04 -7.90 -2.30
C TRP A 115 -1.11 -6.95 -1.75
N MET A 116 -0.67 -5.76 -1.38
CA MET A 116 -1.52 -4.63 -1.02
C MET A 116 -1.04 -3.41 -1.80
N GLY A 117 -1.86 -2.93 -2.72
CA GLY A 117 -1.50 -1.81 -3.59
C GLY A 117 -2.34 -0.58 -3.33
N PHE A 118 -1.69 0.57 -3.28
CA PHE A 118 -2.33 1.86 -3.08
C PHE A 118 -2.27 2.71 -4.34
N HIS A 119 -3.43 3.23 -4.76
CA HIS A 119 -3.62 4.27 -5.76
C HIS A 119 -2.82 3.98 -7.06
N ALA A 120 -1.77 4.75 -7.37
CA ALA A 120 -0.98 4.55 -8.59
C ALA A 120 -0.25 3.19 -8.65
N ALA A 121 -0.29 2.37 -7.58
CA ALA A 121 0.20 1.00 -7.64
C ALA A 121 -0.59 0.11 -8.61
N ALA A 122 -1.83 0.48 -8.95
CA ALA A 122 -2.63 -0.20 -9.97
C ALA A 122 -2.72 0.57 -11.30
N TYR A 123 -1.95 1.65 -11.46
CA TYR A 123 -2.01 2.41 -12.70
C TYR A 123 -1.60 1.54 -13.88
N ASN A 124 -2.49 1.43 -14.83
CA ASN A 124 -2.24 0.86 -16.13
C ASN A 124 -3.00 1.69 -17.18
N ASP A 125 -2.43 1.86 -18.31
CA ASP A 125 -3.09 2.53 -19.42
C ASP A 125 -3.02 1.65 -20.69
N LYS A 126 -3.54 2.17 -21.79
CA LYS A 126 -3.51 1.45 -23.09
C LYS A 126 -2.08 1.21 -23.64
N HIS A 127 -1.06 1.84 -23.06
CA HIS A 127 0.34 1.68 -23.42
C HIS A 127 1.08 0.71 -22.51
N THR A 128 0.49 0.34 -21.37
CA THR A 128 1.06 -0.62 -20.43
C THR A 128 1.04 -2.02 -21.05
N LYS A 129 2.15 -2.44 -21.62
CA LYS A 129 2.28 -3.75 -22.28
C LYS A 129 2.51 -4.87 -21.27
N TRP A 130 1.53 -5.07 -20.38
CA TRP A 130 1.58 -6.13 -19.38
C TRP A 130 0.17 -6.71 -19.13
N PRO A 131 -0.36 -7.52 -20.07
CA PRO A 131 -1.73 -8.05 -20.00
C PRO A 131 -2.04 -8.85 -18.74
N TRP A 132 -1.04 -9.57 -18.21
CA TRP A 132 -1.17 -10.29 -16.94
C TRP A 132 -1.57 -9.36 -15.80
N PHE A 133 -1.04 -8.14 -15.75
CA PHE A 133 -1.33 -7.18 -14.69
C PHE A 133 -2.80 -6.75 -14.66
N ASN A 134 -3.43 -6.59 -15.83
CA ASN A 134 -4.87 -6.32 -15.91
C ASN A 134 -5.69 -7.51 -15.40
N GLN A 135 -5.28 -8.75 -15.71
CA GLN A 135 -5.91 -9.94 -15.18
C GLN A 135 -5.73 -10.06 -13.67
N PHE A 136 -4.54 -9.75 -13.17
CA PHE A 136 -4.22 -9.70 -11.75
C PHE A 136 -5.05 -8.65 -11.00
N LEU A 137 -5.14 -7.44 -11.49
CA LEU A 137 -5.99 -6.39 -10.94
C LEU A 137 -7.48 -6.71 -11.10
N GLY A 138 -7.84 -7.46 -12.14
CA GLY A 138 -9.21 -7.82 -12.44
C GLY A 138 -10.03 -6.71 -13.10
N CYS A 139 -9.38 -5.69 -13.65
CA CYS A 139 -10.02 -4.53 -14.29
C CYS A 139 -9.42 -4.22 -15.67
N GLY A 140 -10.01 -3.26 -16.37
CA GLY A 140 -9.48 -2.72 -17.62
C GLY A 140 -8.33 -1.73 -17.42
N ALA A 141 -8.13 -0.87 -18.41
CA ALA A 141 -7.14 0.18 -18.35
C ALA A 141 -7.66 1.39 -17.55
N PHE A 142 -6.74 2.15 -16.95
CA PHE A 142 -7.04 3.45 -16.37
C PHE A 142 -7.77 4.32 -17.39
N TYR A 143 -8.84 4.95 -16.95
CA TYR A 143 -9.70 5.77 -17.79
C TYR A 143 -9.64 7.25 -17.43
N CYS A 144 -9.86 7.58 -16.15
CA CYS A 144 -9.84 8.93 -15.61
C CYS A 144 -9.80 8.91 -14.08
N ASN A 145 -9.73 10.10 -13.49
CA ASN A 145 -9.79 10.34 -12.05
C ASN A 145 -10.71 11.54 -11.77
N ASN A 146 -11.14 11.69 -10.53
CA ASN A 146 -11.76 12.93 -10.09
C ASN A 146 -10.70 14.05 -10.02
N TRP A 147 -11.14 15.25 -10.23
CA TRP A 147 -10.37 16.47 -9.99
C TRP A 147 -11.31 17.61 -9.60
N PRO A 148 -10.99 18.38 -8.55
CA PRO A 148 -9.85 18.23 -7.64
C PRO A 148 -9.94 16.98 -6.75
N PRO A 149 -8.88 16.62 -6.01
CA PRO A 149 -8.96 15.69 -4.89
C PRO A 149 -10.02 16.16 -3.89
N GLN A 150 -10.78 15.24 -3.31
CA GLN A 150 -11.84 15.58 -2.35
C GLN A 150 -12.15 14.40 -1.44
N PRO A 151 -12.73 14.64 -0.25
CA PRO A 151 -13.30 13.57 0.58
C PRO A 151 -14.45 12.86 -0.14
N ALA A 152 -14.65 11.60 0.18
CA ALA A 152 -15.70 10.82 -0.45
C ALA A 152 -16.55 10.05 0.56
N LEU A 153 -17.88 10.16 0.42
CA LEU A 153 -18.80 9.20 1.03
C LEU A 153 -18.69 7.88 0.26
N VAL A 154 -18.47 6.78 0.96
CA VAL A 154 -18.36 5.45 0.37
C VAL A 154 -19.43 4.51 0.90
N ASP A 155 -19.89 3.60 0.05
CA ASP A 155 -20.70 2.46 0.44
C ASP A 155 -19.81 1.22 0.56
N CYS A 156 -20.03 0.45 1.64
CA CYS A 156 -19.17 -0.64 2.09
C CYS A 156 -19.92 -1.98 2.04
N ASP A 157 -19.30 -3.00 1.42
CA ASP A 157 -19.75 -4.39 1.56
C ASP A 157 -19.33 -4.93 2.95
N THR A 158 -20.22 -4.89 3.92
CA THR A 158 -19.98 -5.35 5.28
C THR A 158 -20.00 -6.88 5.44
N THR A 159 -20.18 -7.65 4.37
CA THR A 159 -20.20 -9.12 4.45
C THR A 159 -18.82 -9.75 4.29
N HIS A 160 -17.81 -8.97 3.88
CA HIS A 160 -16.44 -9.48 3.74
C HIS A 160 -15.63 -9.32 5.04
N THR A 161 -14.71 -10.23 5.30
CA THR A 161 -13.88 -10.23 6.53
C THR A 161 -13.11 -8.93 6.75
N ILE A 162 -12.64 -8.29 5.68
CA ILE A 162 -11.91 -7.00 5.76
C ILE A 162 -12.82 -5.88 6.28
N THR A 163 -14.08 -5.89 5.88
CA THR A 163 -15.00 -4.75 5.99
C THR A 163 -16.13 -4.96 6.99
N ARG A 164 -16.31 -6.17 7.52
CA ARG A 164 -17.44 -6.53 8.41
C ARG A 164 -17.50 -5.72 9.72
N THR A 165 -16.38 -5.10 10.13
CA THR A 165 -16.28 -4.29 11.33
C THR A 165 -16.40 -2.79 11.04
N LEU A 166 -16.57 -2.42 9.76
CA LEU A 166 -16.70 -1.04 9.33
C LEU A 166 -18.18 -0.65 9.22
N PRO A 167 -18.52 0.65 9.31
CA PRO A 167 -19.86 1.13 8.99
C PRO A 167 -20.26 0.79 7.55
N PRO A 168 -21.55 0.58 7.26
CA PRO A 168 -22.03 0.30 5.91
C PRO A 168 -21.83 1.48 4.94
N SER A 169 -21.66 2.69 5.48
CA SER A 169 -21.32 3.89 4.72
C SER A 169 -20.54 4.83 5.64
N PHE A 170 -19.49 5.47 5.14
CA PHE A 170 -18.65 6.42 5.88
C PHE A 170 -17.91 7.36 4.93
N VAL A 171 -17.41 8.47 5.47
CA VAL A 171 -16.60 9.43 4.70
C VAL A 171 -15.13 9.05 4.83
N ILE A 172 -14.44 8.94 3.71
CA ILE A 172 -12.98 8.79 3.67
C ILE A 172 -12.32 10.14 3.40
N PRO A 173 -11.07 10.34 3.88
CA PRO A 173 -10.31 11.56 3.64
C PRO A 173 -10.13 11.91 2.17
N GLU A 174 -9.75 13.17 1.95
CA GLU A 174 -9.43 13.68 0.62
C GLU A 174 -8.43 12.79 -0.11
N SER A 175 -8.77 12.46 -1.36
CA SER A 175 -7.89 11.75 -2.27
C SER A 175 -8.31 11.98 -3.73
N GLU A 176 -7.42 11.68 -4.63
CA GLU A 176 -7.71 11.46 -6.03
C GLU A 176 -8.07 9.98 -6.22
N PHE A 177 -9.18 9.67 -6.88
CA PHE A 177 -9.61 8.31 -7.11
C PHE A 177 -9.60 7.97 -8.59
N TYR A 178 -8.98 6.85 -8.95
CA TYR A 178 -8.89 6.36 -10.32
C TYR A 178 -10.11 5.52 -10.70
N MET A 179 -10.45 5.57 -11.98
CA MET A 179 -11.51 4.77 -12.59
C MET A 179 -10.93 3.95 -13.75
N TRP A 180 -11.40 2.73 -13.90
CA TRP A 180 -10.96 1.78 -14.93
C TRP A 180 -12.10 1.44 -15.90
N ASN A 181 -11.74 1.19 -17.15
CA ASN A 181 -12.67 0.72 -18.17
C ASN A 181 -12.12 -0.55 -18.89
N PRO A 182 -12.82 -1.70 -18.83
CA PRO A 182 -14.00 -1.96 -18.01
C PRO A 182 -13.75 -1.90 -16.50
N SER A 183 -14.83 -1.57 -15.77
CA SER A 183 -14.82 -1.56 -14.30
C SER A 183 -14.47 -2.94 -13.75
N PRO A 184 -13.75 -3.01 -12.60
CA PRO A 184 -13.46 -4.28 -11.93
C PRO A 184 -14.72 -5.06 -11.54
N ARG A 185 -15.87 -4.39 -11.36
CA ARG A 185 -17.16 -5.03 -11.09
C ARG A 185 -17.65 -5.94 -12.23
N LYS A 186 -17.16 -5.75 -13.45
CA LYS A 186 -17.51 -6.61 -14.59
C LYS A 186 -16.81 -7.97 -14.56
N ASN A 187 -15.82 -8.14 -13.69
CA ASN A 187 -15.08 -9.39 -13.56
C ASN A 187 -15.68 -10.24 -12.43
N LYS A 188 -16.12 -11.46 -12.74
CA LYS A 188 -16.71 -12.41 -11.78
C LYS A 188 -15.74 -12.82 -10.64
N ASP A 189 -14.45 -12.76 -10.90
CA ASP A 189 -13.40 -13.12 -9.93
C ASP A 189 -13.05 -11.95 -9.01
N VAL A 190 -13.66 -10.78 -9.22
CA VAL A 190 -13.43 -9.58 -8.39
C VAL A 190 -14.58 -9.39 -7.41
N ARG A 191 -14.23 -9.12 -6.16
CA ARG A 191 -15.16 -8.67 -5.13
C ARG A 191 -14.88 -7.22 -4.77
N ILE A 192 -15.86 -6.36 -5.02
CA ILE A 192 -15.80 -4.95 -4.62
C ILE A 192 -16.13 -4.85 -3.14
N LEU A 193 -15.29 -4.14 -2.40
CA LEU A 193 -15.42 -3.93 -0.95
C LEU A 193 -15.92 -2.53 -0.63
N LEU A 194 -15.43 -1.51 -1.35
CA LEU A 194 -15.89 -0.13 -1.25
C LEU A 194 -16.10 0.47 -2.64
N SER A 195 -17.16 1.27 -2.76
CA SER A 195 -17.42 2.13 -3.92
C SER A 195 -17.76 3.55 -3.44
N ILE A 196 -17.44 4.56 -4.25
CA ILE A 196 -17.98 5.91 -4.04
C ILE A 196 -19.50 5.81 -4.06
N SER A 197 -20.17 6.38 -3.06
CA SER A 197 -21.63 6.34 -2.97
C SER A 197 -22.27 7.12 -4.11
N PRO A 198 -23.31 6.60 -4.76
CA PRO A 198 -24.07 7.35 -5.77
C PRO A 198 -24.62 8.69 -5.29
N LYS A 199 -24.76 8.89 -3.97
CA LYS A 199 -25.13 10.18 -3.38
C LYS A 199 -24.12 11.30 -3.63
N MET A 200 -22.88 10.94 -4.00
CA MET A 200 -21.80 11.88 -4.35
C MET A 200 -21.79 12.26 -5.84
N TYR A 201 -22.60 11.62 -6.69
CA TYR A 201 -22.55 11.87 -8.13
C TYR A 201 -23.28 13.15 -8.54
N PRO A 202 -22.75 13.93 -9.48
CA PRO A 202 -21.44 13.80 -10.15
C PRO A 202 -20.30 14.05 -9.19
N PHE A 203 -19.16 13.37 -9.38
CA PHE A 203 -18.02 13.39 -8.48
C PHE A 203 -16.82 14.11 -9.10
N GLY A 204 -16.43 15.24 -8.50
CA GLY A 204 -15.41 16.15 -9.02
C GLY A 204 -15.95 17.13 -10.06
N ILE A 205 -15.06 17.88 -10.73
CA ILE A 205 -15.40 18.87 -11.78
C ILE A 205 -16.02 18.19 -13.01
N LYS A 206 -15.56 16.95 -13.28
CA LYS A 206 -16.05 16.14 -14.40
C LYS A 206 -17.07 15.13 -13.87
N ASP A 207 -18.16 14.95 -14.58
CA ASP A 207 -18.97 13.76 -14.41
C ASP A 207 -18.20 12.57 -15.00
N ILE A 208 -17.47 11.90 -14.12
CA ILE A 208 -16.64 10.74 -14.49
C ILE A 208 -17.39 9.42 -14.40
N VAL A 209 -18.61 9.42 -13.87
CA VAL A 209 -19.41 8.21 -13.64
C VAL A 209 -20.26 7.88 -14.86
N ARG A 210 -19.62 7.51 -15.96
CA ARG A 210 -20.33 7.12 -17.17
C ARG A 210 -21.05 5.77 -17.10
N TRP A 211 -20.62 4.90 -16.17
CA TRP A 211 -21.12 3.52 -16.05
C TRP A 211 -21.88 3.25 -14.76
N GLY A 212 -22.22 4.33 -14.03
CA GLY A 212 -23.03 4.24 -12.80
C GLY A 212 -22.34 3.54 -11.64
N ASP A 213 -21.00 3.39 -11.67
CA ASP A 213 -20.26 2.62 -10.69
C ASP A 213 -18.83 3.12 -10.52
N PHE A 214 -18.38 3.33 -9.27
CA PHE A 214 -17.05 3.81 -8.95
C PHE A 214 -16.41 3.00 -7.82
N PRO A 215 -15.97 1.75 -8.11
CA PRO A 215 -15.24 0.93 -7.15
C PRO A 215 -13.90 1.55 -6.78
N ILE A 216 -13.56 1.55 -5.48
CA ILE A 216 -12.30 2.10 -4.98
C ILE A 216 -11.50 1.12 -4.12
N VAL A 217 -12.12 0.05 -3.62
CA VAL A 217 -11.42 -1.03 -2.92
C VAL A 217 -11.96 -2.37 -3.39
N TRP A 218 -11.07 -3.25 -3.81
CA TRP A 218 -11.45 -4.60 -4.23
C TRP A 218 -10.36 -5.63 -4.05
N THR A 219 -10.74 -6.90 -4.09
CA THR A 219 -9.87 -8.07 -4.16
C THR A 219 -10.21 -8.91 -5.39
N ASN A 220 -9.20 -9.54 -5.98
CA ASN A 220 -9.36 -10.58 -6.98
C ASN A 220 -9.20 -11.94 -6.31
N THR A 221 -10.24 -12.78 -6.33
CA THR A 221 -10.29 -14.06 -5.61
C THR A 221 -9.26 -15.09 -6.11
N ARG A 222 -8.67 -14.87 -7.28
CA ARG A 222 -7.60 -15.71 -7.84
C ARG A 222 -6.24 -15.48 -7.18
N TYR A 223 -6.07 -14.37 -6.45
CA TYR A 223 -4.80 -13.96 -5.86
C TYR A 223 -4.98 -13.49 -4.41
N ARG A 224 -3.93 -13.54 -3.63
CA ARG A 224 -3.88 -12.91 -2.30
C ARG A 224 -3.57 -11.42 -2.44
N MET A 225 -4.52 -10.67 -2.93
CA MET A 225 -4.34 -9.26 -3.24
C MET A 225 -5.47 -8.39 -2.72
N ILE A 226 -5.16 -7.15 -2.42
CA ILE A 226 -6.13 -6.08 -2.26
C ILE A 226 -5.60 -4.81 -2.93
N TYR A 227 -6.48 -4.14 -3.63
CA TYR A 227 -6.24 -2.80 -4.13
C TYR A 227 -7.06 -1.78 -3.36
N LEU A 228 -6.42 -0.66 -3.04
CA LEU A 228 -6.98 0.48 -2.30
C LEU A 228 -6.69 1.75 -3.13
N ASN A 229 -7.72 2.42 -3.58
CA ASN A 229 -7.59 3.59 -4.45
C ASN A 229 -7.20 4.88 -3.72
N MET A 230 -7.11 4.84 -2.39
CA MET A 230 -6.58 5.92 -1.58
C MET A 230 -5.06 5.97 -1.75
N GLY A 231 -4.48 7.18 -1.86
CA GLY A 231 -3.02 7.27 -2.04
C GLY A 231 -2.51 8.64 -2.45
N HIS A 232 -3.37 9.67 -2.36
CA HIS A 232 -3.02 11.02 -2.76
C HIS A 232 -3.14 11.99 -1.57
N GLY A 233 -2.10 12.82 -1.34
CA GLY A 233 -2.07 13.83 -0.27
C GLY A 233 -1.60 13.30 1.09
N ASP A 234 -1.70 14.14 2.10
CA ASP A 234 -1.19 13.93 3.46
C ASP A 234 -2.29 13.58 4.49
N THR A 235 -3.54 13.50 4.05
CA THR A 235 -4.68 13.20 4.92
C THR A 235 -5.03 11.71 5.00
N GLY A 236 -4.38 10.86 4.19
CA GLY A 236 -4.74 9.45 4.00
C GLY A 236 -4.73 8.59 5.27
N PHE A 237 -4.06 9.01 6.34
CA PHE A 237 -3.97 8.28 7.60
C PHE A 237 -4.59 9.04 8.79
N THR A 238 -5.40 10.07 8.55
CA THR A 238 -6.01 10.90 9.59
C THR A 238 -7.35 10.35 10.10
N ASP A 239 -8.01 9.47 9.34
CA ASP A 239 -9.31 8.90 9.71
C ASP A 239 -9.18 7.50 10.32
N ALA A 240 -9.82 7.29 11.48
CA ALA A 240 -9.74 6.03 12.21
C ALA A 240 -10.41 4.85 11.48
N THR A 241 -11.52 5.09 10.77
CA THR A 241 -12.26 4.06 10.05
C THR A 241 -11.47 3.61 8.83
N GLN A 242 -10.87 4.56 8.09
CA GLN A 242 -9.98 4.23 6.99
C GLN A 242 -8.71 3.49 7.47
N ASN A 243 -8.12 3.91 8.59
CA ASN A 243 -6.98 3.21 9.18
C ASN A 243 -7.34 1.79 9.60
N LEU A 244 -8.54 1.57 10.16
CA LEU A 244 -9.03 0.21 10.47
C LEU A 244 -9.19 -0.64 9.21
N LEU A 245 -9.70 -0.08 8.11
CA LEU A 245 -9.73 -0.74 6.81
C LEU A 245 -8.34 -1.20 6.39
N PHE A 246 -7.32 -0.34 6.49
CA PHE A 246 -5.95 -0.67 6.10
C PHE A 246 -5.35 -1.78 6.95
N VAL A 247 -5.57 -1.75 8.27
CA VAL A 247 -5.14 -2.83 9.19
C VAL A 247 -5.84 -4.15 8.85
N ASN A 248 -7.15 -4.13 8.67
CA ASN A 248 -7.93 -5.33 8.33
C ASN A 248 -7.51 -5.93 6.99
N ALA A 249 -7.27 -5.07 5.98
CA ALA A 249 -6.81 -5.47 4.66
C ALA A 249 -5.42 -6.13 4.72
N PHE A 250 -4.49 -5.52 5.44
CA PHE A 250 -3.15 -6.05 5.65
C PHE A 250 -3.18 -7.42 6.34
N ARG A 251 -3.90 -7.53 7.47
CA ARG A 251 -4.08 -8.79 8.20
C ARG A 251 -4.70 -9.88 7.34
N TRP A 252 -5.73 -9.54 6.55
CA TRP A 252 -6.41 -10.49 5.68
C TRP A 252 -5.48 -11.05 4.60
N VAL A 253 -4.66 -10.21 3.96
CA VAL A 253 -3.67 -10.66 2.98
C VAL A 253 -2.63 -11.57 3.65
N VAL A 254 -2.13 -11.21 4.84
CA VAL A 254 -1.10 -11.96 5.53
C VAL A 254 -1.63 -13.30 6.07
N SER A 255 -2.83 -13.32 6.68
CA SER A 255 -3.42 -14.53 7.28
C SER A 255 -3.70 -15.65 6.27
N ARG A 256 -3.83 -15.33 5.00
CA ARG A 256 -4.09 -16.29 3.92
C ARG A 256 -2.81 -16.83 3.27
N HIS A 257 -1.66 -16.69 3.93
CA HIS A 257 -0.40 -17.18 3.37
C HIS A 257 -0.41 -18.71 3.23
N PRO A 258 0.07 -19.30 2.09
CA PRO A 258 0.07 -20.74 1.86
C PRO A 258 0.82 -21.56 2.94
N LYS A 259 1.79 -20.93 3.61
CA LYS A 259 2.55 -21.57 4.72
C LYS A 259 1.86 -21.45 6.08
N GLY A 260 0.62 -20.99 6.12
CA GLY A 260 -0.18 -20.85 7.34
C GLY A 260 -0.41 -19.38 7.77
N ASN A 261 -1.33 -19.23 8.72
CA ASN A 261 -1.68 -17.94 9.30
C ASN A 261 -0.66 -17.54 10.39
N PRO A 262 0.12 -16.48 10.21
CA PRO A 262 1.14 -16.09 11.21
C PRO A 262 0.55 -15.48 12.49
N PHE A 263 -0.76 -15.19 12.51
CA PHE A 263 -1.45 -14.67 13.70
C PHE A 263 -2.04 -15.79 14.60
N GLY A 264 -1.95 -17.05 14.15
CA GLY A 264 -2.61 -18.18 14.78
C GLY A 264 -4.05 -18.37 14.25
N ASP A 265 -4.60 -19.54 14.48
CA ASP A 265 -5.99 -19.87 14.17
C ASP A 265 -6.95 -19.41 15.27
#